data_84d0b50b71fa61cfd21719088d18507b
#
_entry.id   84d0b50b71fa61cfd21719088d18507b
#
_cell.length_a   1.000
_cell.length_b   1.000
_cell.length_c   1.000
_cell.angle_alpha   90.00
_cell.angle_beta   90.00
_cell.angle_gamma   90.00
#
_symmetry.space_group_name_H-M   'P 1'
#
loop_
_entity.id
_entity.type
_entity.pdbx_description
1 polymer ?
#
loop_
_entity_poly.entity_id
_entity_poly.type
_entity_poly.pdbx_seq_one_letter_code
_entity_poly.pdbx_strand_id
1 'polypeptide(L)'
;MKKFLKFLLILFVWLLIAVAVIGGTVMAGFELDLGIKIFVFLFVGWLAFLLIRKIVINYRSKKKVENLVNVEQAEKSSWNFGFSMGISPLKNNFTSMIKMLKKSYLKVHGDPMYVLPWYLMIGNSSSGKTQALESANLPSPTIDKDSVTDLDCGINWVLYNQGIVIDTPGDYLASQDSNNRNSDWLQLLGLLKKHRAKEPINGVIVSLSITDLISGNSQKLIEVGIQSRKNIEQLMQQLHVQVPVYVMITNLDALPGINEWSIDLDEQLLKDPLGEVNNDSLPVSEFIKTAVGNISERLKQLLLASIKNEKVSSNLLMLPTNFEQLERHLSTFTETLFQTNPYQKTP
;
A
#
# COMPACT_ATOMS: atom_id res chain seq x y z
N MET A 1 15.12 9.50 20.32
CA MET A 1 16.32 9.19 21.11
C MET A 1 17.55 8.81 20.27
N LYS A 2 17.50 7.81 19.36
CA LYS A 2 18.70 7.37 18.58
C LYS A 2 19.35 8.46 17.69
N LYS A 3 18.58 9.41 17.12
CA LYS A 3 19.14 10.51 16.29
C LYS A 3 19.84 11.57 17.14
N PHE A 4 19.29 11.88 18.29
CA PHE A 4 19.88 12.85 19.25
C PHE A 4 21.21 12.32 19.84
N LEU A 5 21.26 11.04 20.19
CA LEU A 5 22.47 10.39 20.70
C LEU A 5 23.60 10.38 19.64
N LYS A 6 23.27 10.14 18.35
CA LYS A 6 24.25 10.22 17.26
C LYS A 6 24.78 11.65 17.06
N PHE A 7 23.92 12.65 17.17
CA PHE A 7 24.32 14.05 17.09
C PHE A 7 25.29 14.42 18.21
N LEU A 8 24.99 14.01 19.43
CA LEU A 8 25.80 14.27 20.60
C LEU A 8 27.17 13.57 20.51
N LEU A 9 27.22 12.37 19.98
CA LEU A 9 28.45 11.63 19.71
C LEU A 9 29.34 12.32 18.67
N ILE A 10 28.76 12.83 17.59
CA ILE A 10 29.50 13.60 16.56
C ILE A 10 30.07 14.88 17.15
N LEU A 11 29.30 15.59 17.99
CA LEU A 11 29.75 16.82 18.66
C LEU A 11 30.89 16.53 19.62
N PHE A 12 30.84 15.43 20.37
CA PHE A 12 31.90 14.98 21.24
C PHE A 12 33.20 14.64 20.48
N VAL A 13 33.10 13.95 19.35
CA VAL A 13 34.27 13.65 18.52
C VAL A 13 34.92 14.92 17.97
N TRP A 14 34.14 15.91 17.55
CA TRP A 14 34.67 17.19 17.09
C TRP A 14 35.34 18.00 18.21
N LEU A 15 34.83 17.91 19.46
CA LEU A 15 35.45 18.52 20.62
C LEU A 15 36.83 17.89 20.93
N LEU A 16 36.94 16.56 20.84
CA LEU A 16 38.23 15.87 20.99
C LEU A 16 39.23 16.29 19.90
N ILE A 17 38.79 16.43 18.65
CA ILE A 17 39.64 16.89 17.54
C ILE A 17 40.11 18.32 17.76
N ALA A 18 39.25 19.20 18.27
CA ALA A 18 39.61 20.57 18.62
C ALA A 18 40.71 20.61 19.66
N VAL A 19 40.57 19.85 20.76
CA VAL A 19 41.56 19.75 21.83
C VAL A 19 42.90 19.20 21.33
N ALA A 20 42.86 18.17 20.47
CA ALA A 20 44.04 17.54 19.91
C ALA A 20 44.80 18.49 18.96
N VAL A 21 44.11 19.23 18.09
CA VAL A 21 44.70 20.14 17.12
C VAL A 21 45.27 21.38 17.79
N ILE A 22 44.46 22.01 18.67
CA ILE A 22 44.91 23.24 19.37
C ILE A 22 45.99 22.92 20.41
N GLY A 23 45.86 21.86 21.18
CA GLY A 23 46.86 21.42 22.15
C GLY A 23 48.18 21.00 21.48
N GLY A 24 48.09 20.25 20.35
CA GLY A 24 49.27 19.84 19.58
C GLY A 24 50.05 21.00 18.97
N THR A 25 49.38 22.06 18.47
CA THR A 25 50.03 23.25 17.93
C THR A 25 50.73 24.05 18.99
N VAL A 26 50.11 24.18 20.19
CA VAL A 26 50.71 24.87 21.36
C VAL A 26 51.93 24.10 21.86
N MET A 27 51.84 22.75 21.98
CA MET A 27 52.99 21.93 22.39
C MET A 27 54.15 21.97 21.36
N ALA A 28 53.87 22.18 20.12
CA ALA A 28 54.88 22.33 19.07
C ALA A 28 55.51 23.75 19.03
N GLY A 29 55.11 24.66 19.94
CA GLY A 29 55.68 26.02 20.02
C GLY A 29 55.08 27.03 19.03
N PHE A 30 53.96 26.70 18.41
CA PHE A 30 53.24 27.63 17.54
C PHE A 30 52.22 28.47 18.31
N GLU A 31 51.88 29.63 17.73
CA GLU A 31 50.87 30.51 18.29
C GLU A 31 49.47 29.82 18.27
N LEU A 32 48.67 30.09 19.34
CA LEU A 32 47.34 29.53 19.53
C LEU A 32 46.39 29.86 18.36
N ASP A 33 46.61 31.02 17.68
CA ASP A 33 45.85 31.46 16.54
C ASP A 33 46.00 30.50 15.32
N LEU A 34 47.18 29.91 15.11
CA LEU A 34 47.42 28.93 14.08
C LEU A 34 46.60 27.65 14.29
N GLY A 35 46.53 27.16 15.52
CA GLY A 35 45.72 25.96 15.87
C GLY A 35 44.24 26.16 15.62
N ILE A 36 43.70 27.34 15.95
CA ILE A 36 42.31 27.70 15.69
C ILE A 36 42.04 27.75 14.17
N LYS A 37 42.92 28.35 13.35
CA LYS A 37 42.77 28.42 11.89
C LYS A 37 42.76 27.03 11.25
N ILE A 38 43.62 26.12 11.68
CA ILE A 38 43.68 24.74 11.20
C ILE A 38 42.38 24.00 11.56
N PHE A 39 41.89 24.16 12.80
CA PHE A 39 40.64 23.50 13.21
C PHE A 39 39.43 24.00 12.42
N VAL A 40 39.33 25.33 12.21
CA VAL A 40 38.23 25.91 11.40
C VAL A 40 38.28 25.40 9.96
N PHE A 41 39.49 25.32 9.36
CA PHE A 41 39.63 24.79 8.01
C PHE A 41 39.20 23.33 7.88
N LEU A 42 39.56 22.48 8.84
CA LEU A 42 39.13 21.07 8.89
C LEU A 42 37.63 20.95 9.07
N PHE A 43 37.03 21.78 9.92
CA PHE A 43 35.59 21.78 10.16
C PHE A 43 34.78 22.21 8.94
N VAL A 44 35.23 23.27 8.25
CA VAL A 44 34.62 23.75 7.00
C VAL A 44 34.76 22.70 5.89
N GLY A 45 35.94 22.07 5.78
CA GLY A 45 36.17 20.97 4.84
C GLY A 45 35.25 19.78 5.08
N TRP A 46 35.02 19.42 6.31
CA TRP A 46 34.08 18.36 6.68
C TRP A 46 32.62 18.71 6.34
N LEU A 47 32.19 19.95 6.61
CA LEU A 47 30.88 20.45 6.20
C LEU A 47 30.69 20.41 4.67
N ALA A 48 31.70 20.87 3.94
CA ALA A 48 31.71 20.80 2.48
C ALA A 48 31.62 19.34 1.98
N PHE A 49 32.37 18.42 2.61
CA PHE A 49 32.30 16.99 2.29
C PHE A 49 30.91 16.40 2.51
N LEU A 50 30.21 16.77 3.60
CA LEU A 50 28.84 16.32 3.87
C LEU A 50 27.86 16.85 2.81
N LEU A 51 28.01 18.10 2.39
CA LEU A 51 27.20 18.69 1.32
C LEU A 51 27.46 18.00 -0.02
N ILE A 52 28.73 17.81 -0.38
CA ILE A 52 29.12 17.10 -1.61
C ILE A 52 28.59 15.66 -1.58
N ARG A 53 28.74 14.95 -0.47
CA ARG A 53 28.20 13.60 -0.29
C ARG A 53 26.70 13.55 -0.51
N LYS A 54 25.94 14.51 0.04
CA LYS A 54 24.48 14.61 -0.13
C LYS A 54 24.13 14.90 -1.60
N ILE A 55 24.87 15.76 -2.27
CA ILE A 55 24.70 16.08 -3.70
C ILE A 55 25.04 14.86 -4.56
N VAL A 56 26.16 14.18 -4.29
CA VAL A 56 26.60 12.99 -5.05
C VAL A 56 25.64 11.82 -4.86
N ILE A 57 25.09 11.60 -3.65
CA ILE A 57 24.08 10.57 -3.43
C ILE A 57 22.80 10.90 -4.20
N ASN A 58 22.36 12.15 -4.20
CA ASN A 58 21.21 12.60 -5.00
C ASN A 58 21.49 12.53 -6.51
N TYR A 59 22.71 12.82 -6.94
CA TYR A 59 23.12 12.77 -8.36
C TYR A 59 23.27 11.32 -8.83
N ARG A 60 23.85 10.42 -8.00
CA ARG A 60 23.96 8.99 -8.33
C ARG A 60 22.60 8.29 -8.36
N SER A 61 21.66 8.68 -7.52
CA SER A 61 20.30 8.17 -7.62
C SER A 61 19.59 8.66 -8.89
N LYS A 62 19.81 9.92 -9.32
CA LYS A 62 19.33 10.43 -10.61
C LYS A 62 19.97 9.73 -11.81
N LYS A 63 21.29 9.51 -11.77
CA LYS A 63 22.04 8.88 -12.88
C LYS A 63 21.78 7.38 -13.00
N LYS A 64 21.49 6.67 -11.90
CA LYS A 64 21.00 5.28 -11.95
C LYS A 64 19.61 5.20 -12.61
N VAL A 65 18.74 6.17 -12.34
CA VAL A 65 17.43 6.28 -13.00
C VAL A 65 17.59 6.63 -14.48
N GLU A 66 18.53 7.51 -14.83
CA GLU A 66 18.80 7.93 -16.20
C GLU A 66 19.45 6.82 -17.06
N ASN A 67 20.34 6.01 -16.48
CA ASN A 67 20.91 4.83 -17.17
C ASN A 67 19.89 3.69 -17.32
N LEU A 68 18.92 3.56 -16.42
CA LEU A 68 17.79 2.64 -16.59
C LEU A 68 16.81 3.17 -17.64
N VAL A 69 16.66 4.49 -17.74
CA VAL A 69 15.85 5.16 -18.79
C VAL A 69 16.51 5.03 -20.17
N ASN A 70 17.83 5.03 -20.27
CA ASN A 70 18.55 4.88 -21.54
C ASN A 70 18.55 3.44 -22.08
N VAL A 71 18.46 2.42 -21.23
CA VAL A 71 18.18 1.02 -21.65
C VAL A 71 16.73 0.89 -22.11
N GLU A 72 15.80 1.59 -21.47
CA GLU A 72 14.39 1.69 -21.86
C GLU A 72 14.18 2.53 -23.15
N GLN A 73 15.10 3.46 -23.49
CA GLN A 73 15.04 4.22 -24.74
C GLN A 73 15.49 3.42 -25.97
N ALA A 74 16.30 2.39 -25.79
CA ALA A 74 16.64 1.46 -26.88
C ALA A 74 15.46 0.55 -27.26
N GLU A 75 14.56 0.24 -26.32
CA GLU A 75 13.27 -0.43 -26.62
C GLU A 75 12.19 0.55 -27.09
N LYS A 76 12.31 1.85 -26.82
CA LYS A 76 11.35 2.91 -27.19
C LYS A 76 11.40 3.34 -28.66
N SER A 77 12.33 2.86 -29.49
CA SER A 77 12.31 3.15 -30.92
C SER A 77 11.17 2.47 -31.70
N SER A 78 10.38 1.61 -31.04
CA SER A 78 9.19 0.97 -31.61
C SER A 78 7.86 1.59 -31.15
N TRP A 79 7.86 2.63 -30.30
CA TRP A 79 6.64 3.19 -29.68
C TRP A 79 6.37 4.63 -30.11
N ASN A 80 6.61 4.98 -31.37
CA ASN A 80 6.11 6.25 -31.94
C ASN A 80 4.65 6.11 -32.33
N PHE A 81 3.76 6.17 -31.37
CA PHE A 81 2.34 6.47 -31.61
C PHE A 81 1.92 7.72 -30.85
N GLY A 82 1.70 8.78 -31.59
CA GLY A 82 0.90 9.97 -31.32
C GLY A 82 0.88 10.50 -29.88
N PHE A 83 1.93 11.19 -29.45
CA PHE A 83 1.90 11.96 -28.20
C PHE A 83 1.10 13.24 -28.42
N SER A 84 -0.22 13.16 -28.18
CA SER A 84 -1.03 14.34 -27.93
C SER A 84 -0.51 15.01 -26.65
N MET A 85 -0.18 16.29 -26.73
CA MET A 85 0.30 17.13 -25.60
C MET A 85 -0.78 17.42 -24.54
N GLY A 86 -1.61 16.43 -24.18
CA GLY A 86 -2.54 16.49 -23.06
C GLY A 86 -1.91 15.85 -21.84
N ILE A 87 -1.82 16.57 -20.74
CA ILE A 87 -1.44 15.98 -19.44
C ILE A 87 -2.48 14.90 -19.13
N SER A 88 -2.04 13.64 -18.97
CA SER A 88 -2.92 12.52 -18.68
C SER A 88 -3.83 12.84 -17.47
N PRO A 89 -5.16 12.60 -17.54
CA PRO A 89 -6.07 12.83 -16.43
C PRO A 89 -5.59 12.17 -15.12
N LEU A 90 -5.04 10.97 -15.21
CA LEU A 90 -4.43 10.24 -14.10
C LEU A 90 -3.30 11.01 -13.41
N LYS A 91 -2.39 11.61 -14.19
CA LYS A 91 -1.28 12.40 -13.65
C LYS A 91 -1.77 13.66 -12.96
N ASN A 92 -2.81 14.30 -13.48
CA ASN A 92 -3.43 15.48 -12.87
C ASN A 92 -4.08 15.13 -11.54
N ASN A 93 -4.90 14.08 -11.50
CA ASN A 93 -5.55 13.58 -10.30
C ASN A 93 -4.49 13.26 -9.22
N PHE A 94 -3.48 12.48 -9.56
CA PHE A 94 -2.40 12.11 -8.64
C PHE A 94 -1.64 13.33 -8.11
N THR A 95 -1.31 14.29 -8.99
CA THR A 95 -0.58 15.50 -8.60
C THR A 95 -1.42 16.41 -7.70
N SER A 96 -2.71 16.50 -7.96
CA SER A 96 -3.67 17.27 -7.14
C SER A 96 -3.77 16.67 -5.74
N MET A 97 -3.90 15.36 -5.66
CA MET A 97 -3.91 14.64 -4.38
C MET A 97 -2.63 14.88 -3.57
N ILE A 98 -1.46 14.79 -4.20
CA ILE A 98 -0.18 15.09 -3.54
C ILE A 98 -0.11 16.53 -3.04
N LYS A 99 -0.58 17.50 -3.83
CA LYS A 99 -0.62 18.90 -3.41
C LYS A 99 -1.52 19.10 -2.20
N MET A 100 -2.68 18.43 -2.18
CA MET A 100 -3.63 18.46 -1.07
C MET A 100 -3.01 17.86 0.20
N LEU A 101 -2.42 16.68 0.14
CA LEU A 101 -1.73 16.05 1.26
C LEU A 101 -0.61 16.93 1.82
N LYS A 102 0.19 17.54 0.96
CA LYS A 102 1.26 18.47 1.37
C LYS A 102 0.75 19.75 2.04
N LYS A 103 -0.49 20.15 1.77
CA LYS A 103 -1.15 21.30 2.42
C LYS A 103 -1.93 20.93 3.67
N SER A 104 -2.21 19.64 3.90
CA SER A 104 -3.00 19.14 5.01
C SER A 104 -2.31 19.29 6.37
N TYR A 105 -3.08 19.10 7.45
CA TYR A 105 -2.58 19.10 8.83
C TYR A 105 -1.56 17.98 9.10
N LEU A 106 -1.45 16.97 8.24
CA LEU A 106 -0.48 15.88 8.37
C LEU A 106 0.98 16.39 8.46
N LYS A 107 1.25 17.61 7.98
CA LYS A 107 2.58 18.26 8.12
C LYS A 107 3.03 18.41 9.56
N VAL A 108 2.11 18.53 10.51
CA VAL A 108 2.42 18.69 11.94
C VAL A 108 3.03 17.39 12.50
N HIS A 109 2.64 16.25 11.91
CA HIS A 109 3.09 14.92 12.35
C HIS A 109 4.31 14.40 11.57
N GLY A 110 4.77 15.11 10.55
CA GLY A 110 5.95 14.71 9.76
C GLY A 110 5.81 14.99 8.26
N ASP A 111 6.49 14.18 7.44
CA ASP A 111 6.31 14.26 5.98
C ASP A 111 4.92 13.72 5.60
N PRO A 112 4.00 14.58 5.09
CA PRO A 112 2.63 14.17 4.79
C PRO A 112 2.51 12.97 3.85
N MET A 113 3.56 12.71 3.07
CA MET A 113 3.59 11.57 2.16
C MET A 113 3.81 10.22 2.86
N TYR A 114 4.29 10.23 4.13
CA TYR A 114 4.69 9.04 4.86
C TYR A 114 4.07 8.94 6.27
N VAL A 115 3.22 9.89 6.64
CA VAL A 115 2.51 9.87 7.93
C VAL A 115 1.46 8.77 7.95
N LEU A 116 0.71 8.63 6.84
CA LEU A 116 -0.31 7.61 6.69
C LEU A 116 0.17 6.49 5.76
N PRO A 117 -0.15 5.22 6.07
CA PRO A 117 0.07 4.11 5.16
C PRO A 117 -0.85 4.22 3.94
N TRP A 118 -0.34 3.79 2.77
CA TRP A 118 -1.09 3.78 1.53
C TRP A 118 -1.37 2.35 1.09
N TYR A 119 -2.61 2.07 0.77
CA TYR A 119 -3.06 0.79 0.26
C TYR A 119 -3.59 0.94 -1.15
N LEU A 120 -3.27 -0.02 -2.00
CA LEU A 120 -3.78 -0.06 -3.36
C LEU A 120 -4.86 -1.14 -3.44
N MET A 121 -6.06 -0.75 -3.83
CA MET A 121 -7.19 -1.66 -3.95
C MET A 121 -7.41 -2.04 -5.42
N ILE A 122 -7.34 -3.34 -5.70
CA ILE A 122 -7.57 -3.94 -7.01
C ILE A 122 -8.72 -4.94 -6.94
N GLY A 123 -9.38 -5.17 -8.05
CA GLY A 123 -10.50 -6.12 -8.15
C GLY A 123 -11.30 -5.88 -9.41
N ASN A 124 -12.12 -6.83 -9.80
CA ASN A 124 -12.95 -6.73 -10.99
C ASN A 124 -13.90 -5.52 -10.97
N SER A 125 -14.33 -5.09 -12.15
CA SER A 125 -15.46 -4.17 -12.27
C SER A 125 -16.68 -4.79 -11.57
N SER A 126 -17.44 -3.95 -10.88
CA SER A 126 -18.64 -4.39 -10.13
C SER A 126 -18.36 -5.33 -8.94
N SER A 127 -17.09 -5.48 -8.49
CA SER A 127 -16.80 -6.25 -7.27
C SER A 127 -17.14 -5.52 -5.96
N GLY A 128 -17.87 -4.40 -6.01
CA GLY A 128 -18.29 -3.66 -4.80
C GLY A 128 -17.18 -2.90 -4.07
N LYS A 129 -16.01 -2.66 -4.69
CA LYS A 129 -14.86 -1.97 -4.07
C LYS A 129 -15.23 -0.63 -3.46
N THR A 130 -15.67 0.28 -4.31
CA THR A 130 -16.01 1.65 -3.94
C THR A 130 -17.10 1.67 -2.87
N GLN A 131 -18.16 0.87 -3.05
CA GLN A 131 -19.23 0.75 -2.08
C GLN A 131 -18.75 0.23 -0.71
N ALA A 132 -17.85 -0.77 -0.71
CA ALA A 132 -17.28 -1.29 0.53
C ALA A 132 -16.45 -0.22 1.28
N LEU A 133 -15.68 0.60 0.56
CA LEU A 133 -14.92 1.70 1.14
C LEU A 133 -15.82 2.82 1.68
N GLU A 134 -16.89 3.15 0.98
CA GLU A 134 -17.86 4.15 1.42
C GLU A 134 -18.65 3.67 2.64
N SER A 135 -19.05 2.40 2.65
CA SER A 135 -19.83 1.77 3.73
C SER A 135 -18.98 1.44 4.97
N ALA A 136 -17.66 1.45 4.88
CA ALA A 136 -16.78 1.14 6.01
C ALA A 136 -16.94 2.10 7.19
N ASN A 137 -17.58 3.26 6.97
CA ASN A 137 -17.90 4.27 7.99
C ASN A 137 -16.70 4.64 8.91
N LEU A 138 -15.49 4.50 8.37
CA LEU A 138 -14.26 4.85 9.07
C LEU A 138 -14.11 6.37 9.15
N PRO A 139 -13.60 6.91 10.27
CA PRO A 139 -13.42 8.34 10.41
C PRO A 139 -12.48 8.88 9.33
N SER A 140 -12.99 9.81 8.55
CA SER A 140 -12.25 10.51 7.48
C SER A 140 -11.78 11.87 7.99
N PRO A 141 -10.55 12.29 7.67
CA PRO A 141 -10.09 13.63 8.01
C PRO A 141 -10.95 14.67 7.28
N THR A 142 -11.19 15.80 7.94
CA THR A 142 -11.87 16.94 7.34
C THR A 142 -10.92 17.60 6.32
N ILE A 143 -10.88 17.08 5.13
CA ILE A 143 -10.11 17.63 4.02
C ILE A 143 -11.14 18.00 2.94
N ASP A 144 -11.05 19.23 2.39
CA ASP A 144 -11.90 19.66 1.29
C ASP A 144 -11.78 18.69 0.11
N LYS A 145 -12.75 17.78 0.01
CA LYS A 145 -12.81 16.75 -1.06
C LYS A 145 -13.19 17.36 -2.42
N ASP A 146 -13.80 18.54 -2.42
CA ASP A 146 -14.37 19.18 -3.63
C ASP A 146 -13.33 19.49 -4.72
N SER A 147 -12.03 19.46 -4.38
CA SER A 147 -10.96 19.74 -5.34
C SER A 147 -10.36 18.53 -6.06
N VAL A 148 -10.72 17.30 -5.68
CA VAL A 148 -10.06 16.09 -6.19
C VAL A 148 -11.02 15.14 -6.94
N THR A 149 -12.32 15.27 -6.73
CA THR A 149 -13.33 14.33 -7.23
C THR A 149 -13.75 14.47 -8.69
N ASP A 150 -13.30 15.51 -9.39
CA ASP A 150 -13.81 15.86 -10.75
C ASP A 150 -12.92 15.40 -11.92
N LEU A 151 -11.97 14.51 -11.71
CA LEU A 151 -11.13 14.04 -12.81
C LEU A 151 -11.52 12.61 -13.19
N ASP A 152 -12.14 12.47 -14.35
CA ASP A 152 -12.63 11.24 -15.00
C ASP A 152 -11.49 10.23 -15.36
N CYS A 153 -10.66 9.90 -14.37
CA CYS A 153 -9.57 8.93 -14.54
C CYS A 153 -9.87 7.56 -13.91
N GLY A 154 -11.07 7.39 -13.34
CA GLY A 154 -11.52 6.15 -12.71
C GLY A 154 -10.81 5.77 -11.40
N ILE A 155 -9.77 6.51 -10.98
CA ILE A 155 -9.10 6.30 -9.69
C ILE A 155 -9.76 7.15 -8.63
N ASN A 156 -10.18 6.51 -7.53
CA ASN A 156 -10.73 7.19 -6.37
C ASN A 156 -9.77 7.13 -5.17
N TRP A 157 -9.62 8.27 -4.47
CA TRP A 157 -8.79 8.37 -3.27
C TRP A 157 -9.67 8.42 -2.06
N VAL A 158 -9.59 7.40 -1.22
CA VAL A 158 -10.34 7.36 0.02
C VAL A 158 -9.38 7.59 1.19
N LEU A 159 -9.61 8.71 1.89
CA LEU A 159 -8.78 9.12 3.01
C LEU A 159 -9.47 8.76 4.31
N TYR A 160 -8.76 8.02 5.14
CA TYR A 160 -9.14 7.73 6.51
C TYR A 160 -8.09 8.30 7.47
N ASN A 161 -8.46 8.48 8.74
CA ASN A 161 -7.50 8.93 9.75
C ASN A 161 -6.32 7.96 9.94
N GLN A 162 -6.51 6.70 9.57
CA GLN A 162 -5.54 5.61 9.76
C GLN A 162 -4.79 5.23 8.48
N GLY A 163 -5.20 5.72 7.32
CA GLY A 163 -4.59 5.33 6.05
C GLY A 163 -5.27 5.92 4.82
N ILE A 164 -4.65 5.74 3.69
CA ILE A 164 -5.15 6.18 2.39
C ILE A 164 -5.34 4.95 1.52
N VAL A 165 -6.53 4.79 0.95
CA VAL A 165 -6.82 3.72 -0.01
C VAL A 165 -6.96 4.32 -1.41
N ILE A 166 -6.20 3.77 -2.34
CA ILE A 166 -6.28 4.10 -3.77
C ILE A 166 -7.17 3.04 -4.41
N ASP A 167 -8.44 3.39 -4.66
CA ASP A 167 -9.38 2.51 -5.35
C ASP A 167 -9.16 2.61 -6.85
N THR A 168 -8.83 1.48 -7.49
CA THR A 168 -8.53 1.43 -8.91
C THR A 168 -9.72 0.92 -9.73
N PRO A 169 -9.85 1.37 -11.00
CA PRO A 169 -10.84 0.81 -11.90
C PRO A 169 -10.72 -0.70 -12.02
N GLY A 170 -11.85 -1.40 -12.05
CA GLY A 170 -11.87 -2.85 -12.24
C GLY A 170 -11.25 -3.31 -13.55
N ASP A 171 -11.24 -2.43 -14.52
CA ASP A 171 -10.65 -2.66 -15.84
C ASP A 171 -9.13 -2.83 -15.83
N TYR A 172 -8.44 -2.43 -14.74
CA TYR A 172 -7.00 -2.69 -14.58
C TYR A 172 -6.70 -4.19 -14.38
N LEU A 173 -7.71 -4.98 -13.97
CA LEU A 173 -7.64 -6.44 -13.95
C LEU A 173 -8.11 -7.09 -15.26
N ALA A 174 -8.83 -6.37 -16.11
CA ALA A 174 -9.34 -6.93 -17.35
C ALA A 174 -8.21 -7.17 -18.36
N SER A 175 -8.38 -8.24 -19.13
CA SER A 175 -7.44 -8.84 -20.06
C SER A 175 -6.65 -7.88 -20.96
N GLN A 176 -5.53 -8.40 -21.44
CA GLN A 176 -4.45 -7.80 -22.24
C GLN A 176 -4.86 -7.09 -23.55
N ASP A 177 -6.14 -7.04 -23.92
CA ASP A 177 -6.58 -6.59 -25.25
C ASP A 177 -6.76 -5.07 -25.41
N SER A 178 -6.55 -4.28 -24.36
CA SER A 178 -6.56 -2.83 -24.49
C SER A 178 -5.21 -2.22 -24.09
N ASN A 179 -4.39 -1.92 -25.08
CA ASN A 179 -3.07 -1.29 -24.93
C ASN A 179 -3.07 0.00 -24.06
N ASN A 180 -4.20 0.71 -23.99
CA ASN A 180 -4.32 1.93 -23.19
C ASN A 180 -4.42 1.64 -21.67
N ARG A 181 -5.12 0.59 -21.26
CA ARG A 181 -5.38 0.33 -19.81
C ARG A 181 -4.15 -0.23 -19.08
N ASN A 182 -3.36 -1.04 -19.75
CA ASN A 182 -2.05 -1.48 -19.23
C ASN A 182 -1.09 -0.28 -19.10
N SER A 183 -1.21 0.70 -19.99
CA SER A 183 -0.48 1.97 -19.92
C SER A 183 -0.82 2.76 -18.64
N ASP A 184 -2.11 2.87 -18.28
CA ASP A 184 -2.56 3.62 -17.11
C ASP A 184 -2.15 2.95 -15.79
N TRP A 185 -2.22 1.61 -15.73
CA TRP A 185 -1.70 0.83 -14.61
C TRP A 185 -0.20 1.09 -14.39
N LEU A 186 0.60 0.95 -15.43
CA LEU A 186 2.04 1.20 -15.36
C LEU A 186 2.36 2.67 -15.04
N GLN A 187 1.54 3.60 -15.54
CA GLN A 187 1.67 5.02 -15.22
C GLN A 187 1.38 5.29 -13.74
N LEU A 188 0.35 4.66 -13.16
CA LEU A 188 0.05 4.74 -11.72
C LEU A 188 1.24 4.25 -10.89
N LEU A 189 1.78 3.08 -11.21
CA LEU A 189 2.96 2.54 -10.53
C LEU A 189 4.16 3.47 -10.65
N GLY A 190 4.39 4.06 -11.83
CA GLY A 190 5.44 5.06 -12.06
C GLY A 190 5.27 6.31 -11.21
N LEU A 191 4.03 6.79 -11.03
CA LEU A 191 3.72 7.94 -10.18
C LEU A 191 3.95 7.63 -8.70
N LEU A 192 3.55 6.45 -8.22
CA LEU A 192 3.82 5.98 -6.86
C LEU A 192 5.33 5.93 -6.59
N LYS A 193 6.09 5.28 -7.46
CA LYS A 193 7.55 5.20 -7.36
C LYS A 193 8.22 6.57 -7.34
N LYS A 194 7.74 7.51 -8.16
CA LYS A 194 8.28 8.87 -8.25
C LYS A 194 8.02 9.70 -7.01
N HIS A 195 6.82 9.63 -6.47
CA HIS A 195 6.38 10.54 -5.40
C HIS A 195 6.56 9.95 -3.99
N ARG A 196 6.57 8.62 -3.86
CA ARG A 196 6.79 7.89 -2.60
C ARG A 196 7.95 6.88 -2.73
N ALA A 197 9.11 7.32 -3.15
CA ALA A 197 10.25 6.46 -3.46
C ALA A 197 10.76 5.57 -2.30
N LYS A 198 10.48 5.93 -1.04
CA LYS A 198 10.92 5.15 0.14
C LYS A 198 9.98 3.99 0.44
N GLU A 199 8.69 4.27 0.40
CA GLU A 199 7.59 3.33 0.67
C GLU A 199 6.47 3.61 -0.31
N PRO A 200 6.53 3.11 -1.55
CA PRO A 200 5.54 3.43 -2.58
C PRO A 200 4.12 3.09 -2.17
N ILE A 201 3.94 1.93 -1.56
CA ILE A 201 2.70 1.46 -0.92
C ILE A 201 3.03 0.60 0.30
N ASN A 202 2.04 0.42 1.19
CA ASN A 202 2.16 -0.37 2.41
C ASN A 202 1.38 -1.70 2.34
N GLY A 203 0.51 -1.87 1.35
CA GLY A 203 -0.23 -3.11 1.13
C GLY A 203 -1.10 -3.06 -0.11
N VAL A 204 -1.55 -4.23 -0.53
CA VAL A 204 -2.51 -4.41 -1.63
C VAL A 204 -3.76 -5.06 -1.08
N ILE A 205 -4.93 -4.52 -1.44
CA ILE A 205 -6.24 -5.10 -1.12
C ILE A 205 -6.80 -5.67 -2.42
N VAL A 206 -7.04 -6.98 -2.45
CA VAL A 206 -7.70 -7.67 -3.56
C VAL A 206 -9.15 -7.89 -3.20
N SER A 207 -10.07 -7.22 -3.90
CA SER A 207 -11.50 -7.40 -3.66
C SER A 207 -12.07 -8.54 -4.50
N LEU A 208 -12.86 -9.38 -3.85
CA LEU A 208 -13.61 -10.47 -4.46
C LEU A 208 -15.06 -10.40 -4.00
N SER A 209 -16.01 -10.40 -4.96
CA SER A 209 -17.42 -10.42 -4.60
C SER A 209 -17.84 -11.79 -4.06
N ILE A 210 -18.61 -11.82 -2.98
CA ILE A 210 -19.18 -13.07 -2.46
C ILE A 210 -20.09 -13.76 -3.48
N THR A 211 -20.72 -12.99 -4.36
CA THR A 211 -21.56 -13.56 -5.43
C THR A 211 -20.75 -14.43 -6.41
N ASP A 212 -19.48 -14.11 -6.63
CA ASP A 212 -18.58 -14.94 -7.41
C ASP A 212 -18.23 -16.25 -6.70
N LEU A 213 -18.08 -16.20 -5.36
CA LEU A 213 -17.86 -17.38 -4.54
C LEU A 213 -19.12 -18.28 -4.50
N ILE A 214 -20.30 -17.69 -4.28
CA ILE A 214 -21.59 -18.41 -4.21
C ILE A 214 -21.92 -19.06 -5.56
N SER A 215 -21.60 -18.38 -6.68
CA SER A 215 -21.87 -18.93 -8.04
C SER A 215 -21.11 -20.23 -8.30
N GLY A 216 -20.04 -20.50 -7.56
CA GLY A 216 -19.24 -21.71 -7.69
C GLY A 216 -18.51 -21.88 -9.01
N ASN A 217 -18.42 -20.82 -9.83
CA ASN A 217 -17.71 -20.87 -11.10
C ASN A 217 -16.19 -20.86 -10.88
N SER A 218 -15.61 -22.05 -10.68
CA SER A 218 -14.18 -22.21 -10.43
C SER A 218 -13.31 -21.62 -11.55
N GLN A 219 -13.74 -21.69 -12.81
CA GLN A 219 -12.99 -21.12 -13.93
C GLN A 219 -12.85 -19.61 -13.79
N LYS A 220 -13.95 -18.91 -13.48
CA LYS A 220 -13.94 -17.46 -13.23
C LYS A 220 -13.03 -17.10 -12.04
N LEU A 221 -13.10 -17.86 -10.95
CA LEU A 221 -12.27 -17.62 -9.76
C LEU A 221 -10.77 -17.79 -10.07
N ILE A 222 -10.41 -18.80 -10.86
CA ILE A 222 -9.03 -19.02 -11.31
C ILE A 222 -8.57 -17.84 -12.20
N GLU A 223 -9.38 -17.41 -13.14
CA GLU A 223 -9.04 -16.28 -14.04
C GLU A 223 -8.80 -14.99 -13.23
N VAL A 224 -9.69 -14.67 -12.30
CA VAL A 224 -9.55 -13.50 -11.42
C VAL A 224 -8.30 -13.63 -10.55
N GLY A 225 -8.03 -14.82 -10.02
CA GLY A 225 -6.83 -15.12 -9.23
C GLY A 225 -5.54 -14.89 -10.02
N ILE A 226 -5.45 -15.46 -11.24
CA ILE A 226 -4.29 -15.30 -12.13
C ILE A 226 -4.07 -13.82 -12.46
N GLN A 227 -5.14 -13.10 -12.81
CA GLN A 227 -5.04 -11.71 -13.23
C GLN A 227 -4.62 -10.81 -12.05
N SER A 228 -5.22 -11.01 -10.87
CA SER A 228 -4.84 -10.29 -9.65
C SER A 228 -3.38 -10.52 -9.29
N ARG A 229 -2.93 -11.77 -9.36
CA ARG A 229 -1.53 -12.15 -9.14
C ARG A 229 -0.60 -11.43 -10.11
N LYS A 230 -0.90 -11.43 -11.41
CA LYS A 230 -0.11 -10.75 -12.43
C LYS A 230 0.07 -9.27 -12.12
N ASN A 231 -1.00 -8.59 -11.69
CA ASN A 231 -0.93 -7.18 -11.31
C ASN A 231 -0.07 -6.96 -10.05
N ILE A 232 -0.16 -7.85 -9.06
CA ILE A 232 0.67 -7.81 -7.86
C ILE A 232 2.15 -8.04 -8.22
N GLU A 233 2.45 -9.02 -9.05
CA GLU A 233 3.82 -9.29 -9.52
C GLU A 233 4.40 -8.08 -10.27
N GLN A 234 3.64 -7.47 -11.18
CA GLN A 234 4.05 -6.25 -11.88
C GLN A 234 4.32 -5.10 -10.91
N LEU A 235 3.44 -4.93 -9.92
CA LEU A 235 3.59 -3.92 -8.88
C LEU A 235 4.88 -4.13 -8.10
N MET A 236 5.13 -5.35 -7.60
CA MET A 236 6.33 -5.68 -6.84
C MET A 236 7.60 -5.47 -7.66
N GLN A 237 7.59 -5.86 -8.94
CA GLN A 237 8.70 -5.66 -9.88
C GLN A 237 8.97 -4.18 -10.16
N GLN A 238 7.92 -3.38 -10.42
CA GLN A 238 8.07 -1.97 -10.75
C GLN A 238 8.47 -1.11 -9.55
N LEU A 239 7.87 -1.38 -8.40
CA LEU A 239 8.11 -0.61 -7.17
C LEU A 239 9.31 -1.13 -6.37
N HIS A 240 9.79 -2.34 -6.63
CA HIS A 240 10.85 -3.02 -5.89
C HIS A 240 10.53 -3.15 -4.39
N VAL A 241 9.29 -3.51 -4.07
CA VAL A 241 8.80 -3.70 -2.70
C VAL A 241 8.08 -5.03 -2.57
N GLN A 242 8.14 -5.59 -1.37
CA GLN A 242 7.27 -6.67 -0.92
C GLN A 242 6.26 -6.08 0.05
N VAL A 243 5.00 -6.36 -0.18
CA VAL A 243 3.92 -5.80 0.62
C VAL A 243 2.90 -6.88 0.99
N PRO A 244 2.26 -6.77 2.16
CA PRO A 244 1.18 -7.66 2.52
C PRO A 244 0.02 -7.53 1.53
N VAL A 245 -0.63 -8.67 1.26
CA VAL A 245 -1.80 -8.76 0.41
C VAL A 245 -3.00 -9.17 1.27
N TYR A 246 -4.05 -8.37 1.21
CA TYR A 246 -5.31 -8.58 1.91
C TYR A 246 -6.38 -8.99 0.91
N VAL A 247 -7.05 -10.10 1.15
CA VAL A 247 -8.23 -10.50 0.36
C VAL A 247 -9.47 -9.98 1.07
N MET A 248 -10.22 -9.08 0.41
CA MET A 248 -11.43 -8.50 0.95
C MET A 248 -12.66 -9.07 0.21
N ILE A 249 -13.51 -9.78 0.96
CA ILE A 249 -14.77 -10.27 0.43
C ILE A 249 -15.81 -9.17 0.55
N THR A 250 -16.40 -8.79 -0.57
CA THR A 250 -17.39 -7.72 -0.70
C THR A 250 -18.79 -8.26 -0.97
N ASN A 251 -19.81 -7.39 -0.94
CA ASN A 251 -21.21 -7.72 -1.18
C ASN A 251 -21.73 -8.86 -0.28
N LEU A 252 -21.31 -8.86 1.01
CA LEU A 252 -21.61 -9.93 1.94
C LEU A 252 -23.13 -10.06 2.21
N ASP A 253 -23.88 -9.00 1.97
CA ASP A 253 -25.34 -8.94 1.99
C ASP A 253 -26.02 -9.94 1.05
N ALA A 254 -25.32 -10.43 0.01
CA ALA A 254 -25.81 -11.48 -0.86
C ALA A 254 -25.75 -12.88 -0.24
N LEU A 255 -25.06 -13.07 0.91
CA LEU A 255 -25.04 -14.34 1.63
C LEU A 255 -26.32 -14.49 2.45
N PRO A 256 -27.13 -15.56 2.23
CA PRO A 256 -28.36 -15.76 2.99
C PRO A 256 -28.10 -15.82 4.49
N GLY A 257 -28.85 -15.05 5.26
CA GLY A 257 -28.76 -14.97 6.71
C GLY A 257 -27.89 -13.81 7.26
N ILE A 258 -27.04 -13.19 6.45
CA ILE A 258 -26.18 -12.08 6.90
C ILE A 258 -27.00 -10.84 7.29
N ASN A 259 -28.02 -10.50 6.50
CA ASN A 259 -28.80 -9.30 6.77
C ASN A 259 -29.58 -9.46 8.09
N GLU A 260 -30.19 -10.63 8.30
CA GLU A 260 -30.89 -10.92 9.56
C GLU A 260 -29.95 -10.94 10.75
N TRP A 261 -28.73 -11.50 10.56
CA TRP A 261 -27.69 -11.52 11.58
C TRP A 261 -27.22 -10.12 11.95
N SER A 262 -27.03 -9.24 10.98
CA SER A 262 -26.49 -7.88 11.19
C SER A 262 -27.47 -6.95 11.92
N ILE A 263 -28.78 -7.17 11.79
CA ILE A 263 -29.80 -6.35 12.46
C ILE A 263 -29.76 -6.54 13.97
N ASP A 264 -29.46 -7.76 14.43
CA ASP A 264 -29.44 -8.12 15.84
C ASP A 264 -28.10 -7.84 16.55
N LEU A 265 -27.09 -7.36 15.79
CA LEU A 265 -25.78 -7.06 16.34
C LEU A 265 -25.73 -5.68 17.00
N ASP A 266 -25.04 -5.62 18.13
CA ASP A 266 -24.66 -4.36 18.77
C ASP A 266 -23.82 -3.51 17.83
N GLU A 267 -24.03 -2.19 17.84
CA GLU A 267 -23.29 -1.24 17.02
C GLU A 267 -21.77 -1.33 17.20
N GLN A 268 -21.32 -1.78 18.37
CA GLN A 268 -19.89 -2.02 18.62
C GLN A 268 -19.37 -3.25 17.88
N LEU A 269 -20.14 -4.34 17.86
CA LEU A 269 -19.76 -5.57 17.16
C LEU A 269 -19.76 -5.41 15.64
N LEU A 270 -20.62 -4.51 15.12
CA LEU A 270 -20.61 -4.15 13.69
C LEU A 270 -19.35 -3.39 13.25
N LYS A 271 -18.62 -2.80 14.19
CA LYS A 271 -17.36 -2.09 13.92
C LYS A 271 -16.14 -3.02 13.94
N ASP A 272 -16.29 -4.22 14.50
CA ASP A 272 -15.21 -5.19 14.54
C ASP A 272 -15.06 -5.88 13.17
N PRO A 273 -13.82 -5.98 12.65
CA PRO A 273 -13.61 -6.64 11.37
C PRO A 273 -13.93 -8.14 11.47
N LEU A 274 -14.70 -8.63 10.50
CA LEU A 274 -14.93 -10.07 10.32
C LEU A 274 -13.83 -10.60 9.40
N GLY A 275 -12.73 -11.09 9.99
CA GLY A 275 -11.59 -11.58 9.23
C GLY A 275 -10.50 -12.17 10.12
N GLU A 276 -9.50 -12.75 9.45
CA GLU A 276 -8.35 -13.39 10.08
C GLU A 276 -7.05 -12.93 9.40
N VAL A 277 -5.97 -12.92 10.15
CA VAL A 277 -4.63 -12.54 9.66
C VAL A 277 -3.69 -13.73 9.82
N ASN A 278 -2.94 -14.07 8.76
CA ASN A 278 -1.97 -15.16 8.79
C ASN A 278 -0.66 -14.72 9.48
N ASN A 279 -0.70 -14.59 10.81
CA ASN A 279 0.48 -14.20 11.59
C ASN A 279 1.53 -15.32 11.68
N ASP A 280 1.09 -16.59 11.61
CA ASP A 280 1.94 -17.76 11.77
C ASP A 280 2.58 -18.23 10.46
N SER A 281 2.34 -17.49 9.37
CA SER A 281 2.83 -17.80 8.02
C SER A 281 2.46 -19.23 7.57
N LEU A 282 1.24 -19.67 7.89
CA LEU A 282 0.72 -20.96 7.47
C LEU A 282 0.63 -21.04 5.94
N PRO A 283 0.73 -22.24 5.36
CA PRO A 283 0.39 -22.45 3.95
C PRO A 283 -1.02 -21.94 3.64
N VAL A 284 -1.21 -21.35 2.46
CA VAL A 284 -2.45 -20.63 2.10
C VAL A 284 -3.70 -21.49 2.29
N SER A 285 -3.68 -22.75 1.84
CA SER A 285 -4.80 -23.69 1.98
C SER A 285 -5.15 -23.99 3.44
N GLU A 286 -4.13 -24.18 4.28
CA GLU A 286 -4.31 -24.43 5.71
C GLU A 286 -4.83 -23.20 6.44
N PHE A 287 -4.28 -22.03 6.11
CA PHE A 287 -4.76 -20.75 6.64
C PHE A 287 -6.23 -20.50 6.29
N ILE A 288 -6.64 -20.67 5.03
CA ILE A 288 -8.03 -20.44 4.61
C ILE A 288 -8.99 -21.37 5.35
N LYS A 289 -8.64 -22.66 5.47
CA LYS A 289 -9.45 -23.61 6.23
C LYS A 289 -9.62 -23.19 7.70
N THR A 290 -8.51 -22.79 8.33
CA THR A 290 -8.52 -22.31 9.71
C THR A 290 -9.33 -21.04 9.86
N ALA A 291 -9.13 -20.07 8.98
CA ALA A 291 -9.82 -18.78 9.00
C ALA A 291 -11.34 -18.94 8.82
N VAL A 292 -11.77 -19.71 7.83
CA VAL A 292 -13.19 -19.99 7.61
C VAL A 292 -13.79 -20.73 8.80
N GLY A 293 -13.08 -21.70 9.38
CA GLY A 293 -13.51 -22.42 10.57
C GLY A 293 -13.68 -21.48 11.78
N ASN A 294 -12.70 -20.62 12.05
CA ASN A 294 -12.76 -19.65 13.15
C ASN A 294 -13.92 -18.65 12.99
N ILE A 295 -14.09 -18.13 11.76
CA ILE A 295 -15.21 -17.21 11.48
C ILE A 295 -16.54 -17.92 11.63
N SER A 296 -16.69 -19.15 11.12
CA SER A 296 -17.91 -19.94 11.28
C SER A 296 -18.25 -20.19 12.74
N GLU A 297 -17.24 -20.53 13.55
CA GLU A 297 -17.43 -20.75 14.99
C GLU A 297 -17.85 -19.45 15.72
N ARG A 298 -17.25 -18.30 15.37
CA ARG A 298 -17.71 -17.00 15.89
C ARG A 298 -19.14 -16.70 15.49
N LEU A 299 -19.53 -16.99 14.24
CA LEU A 299 -20.92 -16.84 13.78
C LEU A 299 -21.87 -17.73 14.57
N LYS A 300 -21.51 -18.99 14.86
CA LYS A 300 -22.29 -19.90 15.68
C LYS A 300 -22.48 -19.37 17.11
N GLN A 301 -21.41 -18.87 17.73
CA GLN A 301 -21.48 -18.32 19.10
C GLN A 301 -22.37 -17.08 19.16
N LEU A 302 -22.25 -16.16 18.21
CA LEU A 302 -23.09 -14.97 18.13
C LEU A 302 -24.55 -15.33 17.84
N LEU A 303 -24.80 -16.32 16.98
CA LEU A 303 -26.12 -16.84 16.70
C LEU A 303 -26.76 -17.39 17.97
N LEU A 304 -26.06 -18.20 18.77
CA LEU A 304 -26.54 -18.74 20.01
C LEU A 304 -26.91 -17.65 21.03
N ALA A 305 -26.21 -16.53 21.01
CA ALA A 305 -26.55 -15.36 21.83
C ALA A 305 -27.84 -14.68 21.35
N SER A 306 -28.06 -14.62 20.03
CA SER A 306 -29.25 -13.98 19.42
C SER A 306 -30.52 -14.83 19.50
N ILE A 307 -30.43 -16.17 19.58
CA ILE A 307 -31.58 -17.10 19.67
C ILE A 307 -32.47 -16.84 20.89
N LYS A 308 -31.98 -16.13 21.90
CA LYS A 308 -32.81 -15.74 23.07
C LYS A 308 -33.97 -14.82 22.72
N ASN A 309 -33.99 -14.23 21.54
CA ASN A 309 -34.99 -13.28 21.06
C ASN A 309 -35.89 -13.92 19.99
N GLU A 310 -36.77 -14.78 20.35
CA GLU A 310 -38.01 -15.35 19.78
C GLU A 310 -38.25 -15.45 18.25
N LYS A 311 -37.43 -14.94 17.34
CA LYS A 311 -37.62 -15.04 15.88
C LYS A 311 -36.34 -15.40 15.14
N VAL A 312 -36.05 -16.68 15.10
CA VAL A 312 -34.89 -17.15 14.31
C VAL A 312 -35.38 -17.62 12.95
N SER A 313 -34.94 -16.95 11.87
CA SER A 313 -35.20 -17.38 10.50
C SER A 313 -34.38 -18.63 10.14
N SER A 314 -34.87 -19.44 9.20
CA SER A 314 -34.10 -20.59 8.69
C SER A 314 -32.80 -20.15 8.02
N ASN A 315 -32.79 -18.99 7.35
CA ASN A 315 -31.58 -18.43 6.72
C ASN A 315 -30.50 -18.08 7.76
N LEU A 316 -30.93 -17.52 8.89
CA LEU A 316 -30.04 -17.19 9.98
C LEU A 316 -29.40 -18.44 10.59
N LEU A 317 -30.16 -19.52 10.79
CA LEU A 317 -29.65 -20.80 11.30
C LEU A 317 -28.63 -21.44 10.35
N MET A 318 -28.84 -21.29 9.06
CA MET A 318 -27.96 -21.86 8.03
C MET A 318 -26.71 -21.01 7.74
N LEU A 319 -26.63 -19.78 8.27
CA LEU A 319 -25.56 -18.85 7.98
C LEU A 319 -24.14 -19.42 8.21
N PRO A 320 -23.82 -20.05 9.36
CA PRO A 320 -22.50 -20.66 9.55
C PRO A 320 -22.19 -21.73 8.51
N THR A 321 -23.16 -22.56 8.16
CA THR A 321 -23.00 -23.62 7.16
C THR A 321 -22.83 -23.03 5.76
N ASN A 322 -23.60 -22.00 5.40
CA ASN A 322 -23.45 -21.29 4.13
C ASN A 322 -22.05 -20.66 4.02
N PHE A 323 -21.52 -20.14 5.13
CA PHE A 323 -20.18 -19.57 5.16
C PHE A 323 -19.10 -20.65 4.99
N GLU A 324 -19.23 -21.79 5.65
CA GLU A 324 -18.31 -22.93 5.51
C GLU A 324 -18.24 -23.45 4.07
N GLN A 325 -19.34 -23.44 3.33
CA GLN A 325 -19.39 -23.85 1.92
C GLN A 325 -18.52 -22.98 1.00
N LEU A 326 -18.23 -21.74 1.40
CA LEU A 326 -17.36 -20.84 0.64
C LEU A 326 -15.89 -21.25 0.70
N GLU A 327 -15.47 -22.06 1.69
CA GLU A 327 -14.07 -22.49 1.90
C GLU A 327 -13.44 -23.00 0.61
N ARG A 328 -14.10 -23.93 -0.07
CA ARG A 328 -13.59 -24.56 -1.30
C ARG A 328 -13.31 -23.54 -2.40
N HIS A 329 -14.24 -22.61 -2.63
CA HIS A 329 -14.13 -21.62 -3.69
C HIS A 329 -13.10 -20.54 -3.32
N LEU A 330 -13.07 -20.16 -2.05
CA LEU A 330 -12.07 -19.22 -1.53
C LEU A 330 -10.65 -19.83 -1.59
N SER A 331 -10.49 -21.12 -1.27
CA SER A 331 -9.22 -21.83 -1.44
C SER A 331 -8.77 -21.85 -2.90
N THR A 332 -9.68 -22.17 -3.83
CA THR A 332 -9.37 -22.15 -5.27
C THR A 332 -8.85 -20.79 -5.74
N PHE A 333 -9.49 -19.70 -5.31
CA PHE A 333 -9.07 -18.34 -5.64
C PHE A 333 -7.72 -18.00 -5.01
N THR A 334 -7.56 -18.22 -3.69
CA THR A 334 -6.37 -17.82 -2.94
C THR A 334 -5.15 -18.67 -3.29
N GLU A 335 -5.30 -19.96 -3.54
CA GLU A 335 -4.23 -20.81 -4.05
C GLU A 335 -3.72 -20.31 -5.41
N THR A 336 -4.63 -19.91 -6.30
CA THR A 336 -4.25 -19.32 -7.59
C THR A 336 -3.57 -17.97 -7.43
N LEU A 337 -4.07 -17.13 -6.52
CA LEU A 337 -3.53 -15.80 -6.23
C LEU A 337 -2.10 -15.88 -5.66
N PHE A 338 -1.86 -16.82 -4.73
CA PHE A 338 -0.59 -16.97 -4.03
C PHE A 338 0.28 -18.13 -4.52
N GLN A 339 -0.09 -18.76 -5.64
CA GLN A 339 0.69 -19.86 -6.20
C GLN A 339 2.15 -19.44 -6.42
N THR A 340 3.10 -20.15 -5.86
CA THR A 340 4.52 -19.89 -6.06
C THR A 340 4.93 -20.24 -7.49
N ASN A 341 5.60 -19.31 -8.17
CA ASN A 341 6.18 -19.60 -9.47
C ASN A 341 7.57 -20.22 -9.24
N PRO A 342 7.83 -21.48 -9.65
CA PRO A 342 9.12 -22.13 -9.42
C PRO A 342 10.28 -21.45 -10.15
N TYR A 343 10.00 -20.57 -11.11
CA TYR A 343 11.01 -19.82 -11.88
C TYR A 343 11.26 -18.41 -11.36
N GLN A 344 10.48 -17.94 -10.43
CA GLN A 344 10.72 -16.67 -9.76
C GLN A 344 11.15 -16.95 -8.32
N LYS A 345 12.30 -16.39 -7.92
CA LYS A 345 12.63 -16.39 -6.49
C LYS A 345 11.45 -15.73 -5.77
N THR A 346 10.80 -16.51 -4.91
CA THR A 346 9.81 -15.98 -3.97
C THR A 346 10.43 -14.78 -3.30
N PRO A 347 9.74 -13.64 -3.31
CA PRO A 347 10.20 -12.48 -2.60
C PRO A 347 10.32 -12.76 -1.12
#